data_d2a87e8db56813c8bc85b7d9750a7619
#
_entry.id   d2a87e8db56813c8bc85b7d9750a7619
#
_cell.length_a   1.000
_cell.length_b   1.000
_cell.length_c   1.000
_cell.angle_alpha   90.00
_cell.angle_beta   90.00
_cell.angle_gamma   90.00
#
_symmetry.space_group_name_H-M   'P 1'
#
loop_
_entity.id
_entity.type
_entity.pdbx_description
1 polymer ?
#
loop_
_entity_poly.entity_id
_entity_poly.type
_entity_poly.pdbx_seq_one_letter_code
_entity_poly.pdbx_strand_id
1 'polypeptide(L)'
;KTSISLDLKSANDKQTALSLIEKADVLIEQFRPGVMERLGLSYEITKALNPGIIYCSISGYGQSGPARDLAAHDLNYMARSGLLSLSGDEHGQPGLPCALIADIAAGAYPAMMNILLALQQRAKTGHGAWLDIAMGDNLLPMLYWALGEGELTGRFPTMGEGLVCGGSARYQIYRTSDDRYLSVAPLEERFWKVFCDAIDLPMSDRDDASHPKRSQEAVAKRLASMPLAHWLALFEGKDVCVQVVNTVSEARQDPHFADRGLFEHRIATDNGSLGALPVPIASCFRDPPGLKDYPRRHHKESA
;
A
#
# COMPACT_ATOMS: atom_id res chain seq x y z
N LYS A 1 21.07 10.10 -1.43
CA LYS A 1 21.36 9.19 -0.30
C LYS A 1 22.82 8.78 -0.31
N THR A 2 23.41 8.56 0.87
CA THR A 2 24.75 7.98 1.04
C THR A 2 24.58 6.57 1.62
N SER A 3 25.41 5.61 1.20
CA SER A 3 25.40 4.24 1.70
C SER A 3 26.72 3.94 2.40
N ILE A 4 26.67 3.35 3.58
CA ILE A 4 27.83 2.90 4.37
C ILE A 4 27.59 1.46 4.82
N SER A 5 28.63 0.64 4.84
CA SER A 5 28.59 -0.73 5.35
C SER A 5 29.28 -0.79 6.70
N LEU A 6 28.57 -1.27 7.74
CA LEU A 6 29.07 -1.41 9.11
C LEU A 6 28.78 -2.83 9.62
N ASP A 7 29.77 -3.45 10.25
CA ASP A 7 29.55 -4.65 11.07
C ASP A 7 29.21 -4.21 12.49
N LEU A 8 27.94 -4.20 12.84
CA LEU A 8 27.46 -3.76 14.15
C LEU A 8 27.92 -4.67 15.33
N LYS A 9 28.56 -5.79 15.06
CA LYS A 9 29.25 -6.62 16.08
C LYS A 9 30.66 -6.12 16.37
N SER A 10 31.28 -5.40 15.45
CA SER A 10 32.57 -4.74 15.63
C SER A 10 32.41 -3.50 16.50
N ALA A 11 33.28 -3.36 17.53
CA ALA A 11 33.26 -2.20 18.42
C ALA A 11 33.47 -0.87 17.66
N ASN A 12 34.37 -0.85 16.68
CA ASN A 12 34.68 0.34 15.88
C ASN A 12 33.49 0.75 15.01
N ASP A 13 32.84 -0.22 14.38
CA ASP A 13 31.71 0.06 13.47
C ASP A 13 30.46 0.46 14.28
N LYS A 14 30.27 -0.14 15.45
CA LYS A 14 29.26 0.29 16.40
C LYS A 14 29.50 1.74 16.86
N GLN A 15 30.74 2.11 17.18
CA GLN A 15 31.05 3.48 17.55
C GLN A 15 30.80 4.45 16.41
N THR A 16 31.09 4.04 15.18
CA THR A 16 30.72 4.82 13.96
C THR A 16 29.22 5.02 13.87
N ALA A 17 28.43 3.95 14.08
CA ALA A 17 26.97 4.04 14.08
C ALA A 17 26.44 5.00 15.17
N LEU A 18 26.96 4.91 16.39
CA LEU A 18 26.60 5.81 17.50
C LEU A 18 26.93 7.28 17.18
N SER A 19 28.09 7.55 16.57
CA SER A 19 28.48 8.91 16.16
C SER A 19 27.57 9.49 15.05
N LEU A 20 26.99 8.63 14.21
CA LEU A 20 25.98 9.05 13.22
C LEU A 20 24.64 9.33 13.91
N ILE A 21 24.23 8.49 14.86
CA ILE A 21 22.97 8.61 15.60
C ILE A 21 22.98 9.88 16.47
N GLU A 22 24.11 10.24 17.07
CA GLU A 22 24.25 11.46 17.86
C GLU A 22 23.84 12.72 17.09
N LYS A 23 24.05 12.73 15.77
CA LYS A 23 23.78 13.86 14.88
C LYS A 23 22.50 13.69 14.05
N ALA A 24 21.85 12.54 14.15
CA ALA A 24 20.67 12.24 13.35
C ALA A 24 19.41 12.84 13.95
N ASP A 25 18.49 13.27 13.11
CA ASP A 25 17.12 13.63 13.51
C ASP A 25 16.26 12.39 13.72
N VAL A 26 16.46 11.38 12.89
CA VAL A 26 15.63 10.18 12.83
C VAL A 26 16.54 8.95 12.66
N LEU A 27 16.29 7.92 13.45
CA LEU A 27 16.83 6.58 13.27
C LEU A 27 15.68 5.66 12.90
N ILE A 28 15.79 4.98 11.77
CA ILE A 28 14.82 3.95 11.34
C ILE A 28 15.52 2.61 11.33
N GLU A 29 14.91 1.61 11.97
CA GLU A 29 15.39 0.24 11.94
C GLU A 29 14.23 -0.73 11.66
N GLN A 30 14.56 -1.90 11.13
CA GLN A 30 13.59 -2.96 10.78
C GLN A 30 14.08 -4.35 11.20
N PHE A 31 14.86 -4.42 12.27
CA PHE A 31 15.29 -5.69 12.83
C PHE A 31 14.16 -6.33 13.65
N ARG A 32 14.29 -7.62 13.93
CA ARG A 32 13.40 -8.28 14.88
C ARG A 32 13.53 -7.63 16.26
N PRO A 33 12.44 -7.58 17.05
CA PRO A 33 12.48 -7.05 18.41
C PRO A 33 13.65 -7.59 19.24
N GLY A 34 14.30 -6.72 20.02
CA GLY A 34 15.45 -7.06 20.85
C GLY A 34 16.80 -7.16 20.13
N VAL A 35 16.86 -7.09 18.79
CA VAL A 35 18.15 -7.12 18.06
C VAL A 35 18.95 -5.86 18.33
N MET A 36 18.35 -4.68 18.19
CA MET A 36 19.01 -3.39 18.44
C MET A 36 19.49 -3.27 19.89
N GLU A 37 18.74 -3.82 20.84
CA GLU A 37 19.15 -3.90 22.24
C GLU A 37 20.42 -4.75 22.41
N ARG A 38 20.44 -5.96 21.83
CA ARG A 38 21.62 -6.85 21.86
C ARG A 38 22.85 -6.23 21.18
N LEU A 39 22.63 -5.38 20.18
CA LEU A 39 23.69 -4.65 19.50
C LEU A 39 24.17 -3.42 20.29
N GLY A 40 23.52 -3.04 21.41
CA GLY A 40 23.81 -1.84 22.15
C GLY A 40 23.40 -0.55 21.47
N LEU A 41 22.34 -0.62 20.67
CA LEU A 41 21.75 0.49 19.90
C LEU A 41 20.25 0.66 20.23
N SER A 42 19.81 0.27 21.44
CA SER A 42 18.44 0.43 21.89
C SER A 42 18.01 1.89 21.96
N TYR A 43 16.69 2.12 22.01
CA TYR A 43 16.16 3.47 22.20
C TYR A 43 16.73 4.17 23.44
N GLU A 44 16.86 3.48 24.58
CA GLU A 44 17.37 4.08 25.81
C GLU A 44 18.83 4.54 25.66
N ILE A 45 19.67 3.75 24.98
CA ILE A 45 21.07 4.12 24.71
C ILE A 45 21.13 5.32 23.75
N THR A 46 20.38 5.26 22.67
CA THR A 46 20.38 6.33 21.65
C THR A 46 19.77 7.62 22.15
N LYS A 47 18.72 7.54 22.98
CA LYS A 47 18.11 8.70 23.66
C LYS A 47 19.04 9.36 24.66
N ALA A 48 19.85 8.58 25.41
CA ALA A 48 20.85 9.13 26.32
C ALA A 48 21.93 9.92 25.56
N LEU A 49 22.28 9.47 24.36
CA LEU A 49 23.24 10.13 23.48
C LEU A 49 22.63 11.35 22.75
N ASN A 50 21.40 11.21 22.27
CA ASN A 50 20.66 12.23 21.55
C ASN A 50 19.20 12.29 22.05
N PRO A 51 18.91 13.16 23.04
CA PRO A 51 17.56 13.27 23.61
C PRO A 51 16.48 13.67 22.62
N GLY A 52 16.87 14.24 21.47
CA GLY A 52 15.96 14.65 20.39
C GLY A 52 15.73 13.58 19.32
N ILE A 53 16.32 12.39 19.42
CA ILE A 53 16.21 11.35 18.40
C ILE A 53 14.78 10.83 18.24
N ILE A 54 14.30 10.78 17.00
CA ILE A 54 13.09 10.04 16.65
C ILE A 54 13.54 8.62 16.28
N TYR A 55 13.25 7.66 17.14
CA TYR A 55 13.64 6.26 16.95
C TYR A 55 12.43 5.48 16.43
N CYS A 56 12.49 5.05 15.18
CA CYS A 56 11.38 4.34 14.52
C CYS A 56 11.74 2.88 14.29
N SER A 57 11.07 1.99 15.03
CA SER A 57 11.16 0.53 14.85
C SER A 57 10.00 0.06 13.99
N ILE A 58 10.29 -0.49 12.81
CA ILE A 58 9.28 -1.10 11.93
C ILE A 58 9.40 -2.61 12.05
N SER A 59 8.33 -3.26 12.48
CA SER A 59 8.32 -4.71 12.66
C SER A 59 6.97 -5.34 12.25
N GLY A 60 6.93 -6.66 12.13
CA GLY A 60 5.71 -7.37 11.71
C GLY A 60 4.56 -7.21 12.70
N TYR A 61 4.85 -7.43 13.98
CA TYR A 61 3.84 -7.50 15.04
C TYR A 61 4.11 -6.58 16.23
N GLY A 62 4.98 -5.57 16.05
CA GLY A 62 5.33 -4.63 17.11
C GLY A 62 6.42 -5.15 18.07
N GLN A 63 6.79 -4.28 19.00
CA GLN A 63 7.85 -4.54 20.00
C GLN A 63 7.32 -5.29 21.24
N SER A 64 6.00 -5.55 21.31
CA SER A 64 5.34 -6.22 22.42
C SER A 64 4.29 -7.24 21.93
N GLY A 65 3.64 -7.91 22.86
CA GLY A 65 2.60 -8.89 22.56
C GLY A 65 3.10 -10.29 22.21
N PRO A 66 2.18 -11.29 22.14
CA PRO A 66 2.54 -12.70 21.99
C PRO A 66 3.11 -13.07 20.62
N ALA A 67 2.92 -12.21 19.62
CA ALA A 67 3.38 -12.47 18.24
C ALA A 67 4.72 -11.76 17.92
N ARG A 68 5.29 -10.96 18.82
CA ARG A 68 6.44 -10.10 18.54
C ARG A 68 7.64 -10.83 17.94
N ASP A 69 7.88 -12.08 18.33
CA ASP A 69 9.04 -12.85 17.92
C ASP A 69 8.75 -13.81 16.75
N LEU A 70 7.51 -13.82 16.23
CA LEU A 70 7.13 -14.68 15.11
C LEU A 70 7.83 -14.23 13.82
N ALA A 71 8.38 -15.20 13.09
CA ALA A 71 8.90 -14.98 11.75
C ALA A 71 7.73 -14.86 10.77
N ALA A 72 7.68 -13.76 10.01
CA ALA A 72 6.61 -13.50 9.05
C ALA A 72 7.07 -12.50 7.98
N HIS A 73 6.32 -12.45 6.89
CA HIS A 73 6.43 -11.50 5.81
C HIS A 73 5.05 -10.92 5.49
N ASP A 74 4.97 -10.00 4.55
CA ASP A 74 3.79 -9.25 4.12
C ASP A 74 2.51 -10.10 4.09
N LEU A 75 2.55 -11.22 3.37
CA LEU A 75 1.42 -12.14 3.21
C LEU A 75 0.90 -12.68 4.55
N ASN A 76 1.81 -12.96 5.50
CA ASN A 76 1.44 -13.51 6.81
C ASN A 76 0.76 -12.46 7.69
N TYR A 77 1.17 -11.18 7.60
CA TYR A 77 0.51 -10.08 8.30
C TYR A 77 -0.91 -9.90 7.78
N MET A 78 -1.09 -9.92 6.45
CA MET A 78 -2.41 -9.84 5.81
C MET A 78 -3.32 -11.03 6.16
N ALA A 79 -2.77 -12.24 6.23
CA ALA A 79 -3.52 -13.42 6.64
C ALA A 79 -4.02 -13.29 8.08
N ARG A 80 -3.13 -12.87 9.00
CA ARG A 80 -3.44 -12.75 10.43
C ARG A 80 -4.43 -11.64 10.74
N SER A 81 -4.40 -10.52 9.99
CA SER A 81 -5.34 -9.40 10.17
C SER A 81 -6.76 -9.71 9.68
N GLY A 82 -6.95 -10.79 8.91
CA GLY A 82 -8.23 -11.12 8.27
C GLY A 82 -8.39 -10.53 6.85
N LEU A 83 -7.46 -9.68 6.39
CA LEU A 83 -7.58 -9.03 5.09
C LEU A 83 -7.68 -10.03 3.93
N LEU A 84 -6.93 -11.14 3.97
CA LEU A 84 -6.98 -12.16 2.92
C LEU A 84 -8.31 -12.91 2.87
N SER A 85 -9.08 -12.95 3.95
CA SER A 85 -10.38 -13.64 3.96
C SER A 85 -11.47 -12.90 3.18
N LEU A 86 -11.22 -11.66 2.78
CA LEU A 86 -12.20 -10.80 2.10
C LEU A 86 -12.02 -10.74 0.58
N SER A 87 -10.91 -11.27 0.05
CA SER A 87 -10.59 -11.22 -1.38
C SER A 87 -10.13 -12.59 -1.88
N GLY A 88 -10.68 -13.04 -2.99
CA GLY A 88 -10.33 -14.33 -3.56
C GLY A 88 -10.97 -14.59 -4.91
N ASP A 89 -10.91 -15.86 -5.32
CA ASP A 89 -11.45 -16.32 -6.59
C ASP A 89 -12.94 -16.72 -6.50
N GLU A 90 -13.50 -17.14 -7.63
CA GLU A 90 -14.89 -17.59 -7.74
C GLU A 90 -15.19 -18.89 -6.97
N HIS A 91 -14.15 -19.61 -6.53
CA HIS A 91 -14.27 -20.83 -5.74
C HIS A 91 -14.18 -20.57 -4.23
N GLY A 92 -14.03 -19.29 -3.83
CA GLY A 92 -13.92 -18.90 -2.43
C GLY A 92 -12.52 -19.13 -1.84
N GLN A 93 -11.49 -19.29 -2.68
CA GLN A 93 -10.10 -19.38 -2.21
C GLN A 93 -9.50 -17.97 -2.08
N PRO A 94 -8.83 -17.64 -0.96
CA PRO A 94 -8.13 -16.37 -0.81
C PRO A 94 -7.14 -16.15 -1.94
N GLY A 95 -7.24 -14.99 -2.60
CA GLY A 95 -6.35 -14.59 -3.68
C GLY A 95 -4.97 -14.16 -3.16
N LEU A 96 -3.93 -14.43 -3.96
CA LEU A 96 -2.59 -13.90 -3.67
C LEU A 96 -2.53 -12.42 -4.08
N PRO A 97 -2.32 -11.47 -3.15
CA PRO A 97 -2.18 -10.06 -3.48
C PRO A 97 -0.96 -9.82 -4.36
N CYS A 98 -1.10 -8.94 -5.34
CA CYS A 98 -0.01 -8.56 -6.24
C CYS A 98 0.86 -7.40 -5.73
N ALA A 99 0.60 -6.90 -4.52
CA ALA A 99 1.33 -5.80 -3.88
C ALA A 99 1.68 -6.12 -2.44
N LEU A 100 2.78 -5.54 -1.95
CA LEU A 100 3.22 -5.65 -0.56
C LEU A 100 2.45 -4.63 0.29
N ILE A 101 1.20 -4.96 0.62
CA ILE A 101 0.27 -4.04 1.29
C ILE A 101 0.69 -3.79 2.74
N ALA A 102 1.10 -4.84 3.46
CA ALA A 102 1.54 -4.70 4.84
C ALA A 102 2.85 -3.92 4.94
N ASP A 103 3.85 -4.24 4.12
CA ASP A 103 5.15 -3.58 4.16
C ASP A 103 5.06 -2.10 3.77
N ILE A 104 4.25 -1.77 2.76
CA ILE A 104 4.17 -0.40 2.22
C ILE A 104 3.05 0.39 2.91
N ALA A 105 1.79 -0.05 2.78
CA ALA A 105 0.65 0.74 3.24
C ALA A 105 0.47 0.67 4.77
N ALA A 106 0.84 -0.44 5.42
CA ALA A 106 0.76 -0.60 6.87
C ALA A 106 2.12 -0.44 7.59
N GLY A 107 3.24 -0.44 6.87
CA GLY A 107 4.59 -0.25 7.39
C GLY A 107 5.17 1.12 7.05
N ALA A 108 5.60 1.29 5.80
CA ALA A 108 6.36 2.48 5.38
C ALA A 108 5.55 3.78 5.51
N TYR A 109 4.27 3.81 5.11
CA TYR A 109 3.45 5.04 5.22
C TYR A 109 3.14 5.41 6.67
N PRO A 110 2.68 4.50 7.55
CA PRO A 110 2.53 4.82 8.97
C PRO A 110 3.84 5.26 9.64
N ALA A 111 4.99 4.65 9.29
CA ALA A 111 6.27 5.08 9.79
C ALA A 111 6.55 6.55 9.43
N MET A 112 6.38 6.92 8.16
CA MET A 112 6.57 8.31 7.72
C MET A 112 5.58 9.28 8.39
N MET A 113 4.30 8.90 8.52
CA MET A 113 3.31 9.73 9.22
C MET A 113 3.71 9.97 10.69
N ASN A 114 4.07 8.91 11.40
CA ASN A 114 4.45 9.00 12.81
C ASN A 114 5.78 9.75 13.01
N ILE A 115 6.74 9.59 12.10
CA ILE A 115 8.00 10.37 12.12
C ILE A 115 7.70 11.87 11.98
N LEU A 116 6.84 12.27 11.03
CA LEU A 116 6.47 13.68 10.84
C LEU A 116 5.75 14.25 12.07
N LEU A 117 4.84 13.50 12.67
CA LEU A 117 4.17 13.89 13.92
C LEU A 117 5.18 14.05 15.08
N ALA A 118 6.11 13.10 15.20
CA ALA A 118 7.14 13.15 16.24
C ALA A 118 8.12 14.32 16.03
N LEU A 119 8.50 14.64 14.79
CA LEU A 119 9.30 15.81 14.47
C LEU A 119 8.57 17.13 14.83
N GLN A 120 7.27 17.21 14.55
CA GLN A 120 6.44 18.36 14.94
C GLN A 120 6.34 18.48 16.47
N GLN A 121 6.16 17.36 17.18
CA GLN A 121 6.14 17.35 18.64
C GLN A 121 7.49 17.77 19.21
N ARG A 122 8.60 17.24 18.66
CA ARG A 122 9.95 17.60 19.07
C ARG A 122 10.23 19.09 18.92
N ALA A 123 9.75 19.73 17.85
CA ALA A 123 9.91 21.17 17.66
C ALA A 123 9.29 22.01 18.79
N LYS A 124 8.28 21.46 19.51
CA LYS A 124 7.63 22.12 20.64
C LYS A 124 8.23 21.74 21.99
N THR A 125 8.70 20.51 22.13
CA THR A 125 9.12 19.94 23.43
C THR A 125 10.63 19.81 23.60
N GLY A 126 11.38 19.84 22.50
CA GLY A 126 12.82 19.52 22.47
C GLY A 126 13.15 18.03 22.58
N HIS A 127 12.16 17.17 22.80
CA HIS A 127 12.37 15.73 23.05
C HIS A 127 11.95 14.89 21.85
N GLY A 128 12.74 13.85 21.58
CA GLY A 128 12.42 12.79 20.62
C GLY A 128 11.38 11.79 21.14
N ALA A 129 11.15 10.74 20.35
CA ALA A 129 10.18 9.70 20.68
C ALA A 129 10.62 8.34 20.13
N TRP A 130 10.18 7.27 20.78
CA TRP A 130 10.22 5.93 20.20
C TRP A 130 8.89 5.60 19.54
N LEU A 131 8.98 5.20 18.28
CA LEU A 131 7.84 4.85 17.43
C LEU A 131 7.87 3.35 17.17
N ASP A 132 6.91 2.62 17.73
CA ASP A 132 6.68 1.21 17.44
C ASP A 132 5.67 1.09 16.30
N ILE A 133 6.15 0.72 15.13
CA ILE A 133 5.33 0.58 13.91
C ILE A 133 5.15 -0.90 13.62
N ALA A 134 3.99 -1.42 14.02
CA ALA A 134 3.58 -2.80 13.79
C ALA A 134 2.77 -2.91 12.48
N MET A 135 3.32 -3.57 11.47
CA MET A 135 2.65 -3.72 10.17
C MET A 135 1.31 -4.47 10.29
N GLY A 136 1.26 -5.50 11.14
CA GLY A 136 0.03 -6.25 11.38
C GLY A 136 -1.09 -5.41 11.98
N ASP A 137 -0.77 -4.53 12.94
CA ASP A 137 -1.74 -3.67 13.62
C ASP A 137 -2.32 -2.63 12.67
N ASN A 138 -1.45 -2.04 11.82
CA ASN A 138 -1.83 -1.01 10.88
C ASN A 138 -2.65 -1.52 9.68
N LEU A 139 -2.83 -2.83 9.52
CA LEU A 139 -3.77 -3.40 8.56
C LEU A 139 -5.23 -3.32 9.05
N LEU A 140 -5.46 -3.34 10.37
CA LEU A 140 -6.82 -3.33 10.92
C LEU A 140 -7.63 -2.08 10.53
N PRO A 141 -7.08 -0.86 10.54
CA PRO A 141 -7.81 0.31 10.04
C PRO A 141 -8.26 0.21 8.58
N MET A 142 -7.59 -0.59 7.74
CA MET A 142 -8.00 -0.81 6.34
C MET A 142 -9.26 -1.68 6.24
N LEU A 143 -9.61 -2.40 7.31
CA LEU A 143 -10.80 -3.23 7.42
C LEU A 143 -11.97 -2.50 8.08
N TYR A 144 -11.92 -1.16 8.21
CA TYR A 144 -12.90 -0.36 8.95
C TYR A 144 -14.37 -0.68 8.61
N TRP A 145 -14.66 -0.92 7.32
CA TRP A 145 -16.00 -1.23 6.84
C TRP A 145 -16.44 -2.63 7.28
N ALA A 146 -15.58 -3.64 7.18
CA ALA A 146 -15.88 -5.01 7.59
C ALA A 146 -16.01 -5.13 9.12
N LEU A 147 -15.14 -4.45 9.85
CA LEU A 147 -15.22 -4.36 11.31
C LEU A 147 -16.48 -3.63 11.74
N GLY A 148 -16.80 -2.49 11.12
CA GLY A 148 -18.01 -1.73 11.40
C GLY A 148 -19.30 -2.51 11.12
N GLU A 149 -19.37 -3.24 10.01
CA GLU A 149 -20.52 -4.10 9.70
C GLU A 149 -20.66 -5.21 10.74
N GLY A 150 -19.56 -5.87 11.10
CA GLY A 150 -19.56 -6.93 12.11
C GLY A 150 -20.04 -6.46 13.49
N GLU A 151 -19.57 -5.31 13.92
CA GLU A 151 -19.97 -4.71 15.21
C GLU A 151 -21.46 -4.29 15.22
N LEU A 152 -21.97 -3.76 14.10
CA LEU A 152 -23.36 -3.32 14.01
C LEU A 152 -24.36 -4.47 13.87
N THR A 153 -24.00 -5.50 13.11
CA THR A 153 -24.93 -6.58 12.73
C THR A 153 -24.71 -7.88 13.49
N GLY A 154 -23.59 -8.02 14.19
CA GLY A 154 -23.14 -9.27 14.80
C GLY A 154 -22.59 -10.29 13.80
N ARG A 155 -22.44 -9.90 12.50
CA ARG A 155 -21.95 -10.77 11.44
C ARG A 155 -20.88 -10.06 10.62
N PHE A 156 -19.66 -10.57 10.67
CA PHE A 156 -18.58 -10.07 9.82
C PHE A 156 -18.75 -10.56 8.39
N PRO A 157 -18.54 -9.70 7.38
CA PRO A 157 -18.65 -10.09 5.99
C PRO A 157 -17.55 -11.09 5.61
N THR A 158 -17.87 -11.97 4.67
CA THR A 158 -16.94 -12.90 4.07
C THR A 158 -16.75 -12.58 2.59
N MET A 159 -15.81 -13.25 1.95
CA MET A 159 -15.54 -13.14 0.52
C MET A 159 -16.84 -13.32 -0.31
N GLY A 160 -17.07 -12.41 -1.27
CA GLY A 160 -18.23 -12.44 -2.13
C GLY A 160 -19.54 -11.96 -1.48
N GLU A 161 -19.54 -11.48 -0.23
CA GLU A 161 -20.76 -11.03 0.47
C GLU A 161 -20.82 -9.52 0.67
N GLY A 162 -19.72 -8.87 1.05
CA GLY A 162 -19.71 -7.44 1.32
C GLY A 162 -19.68 -6.58 0.06
N LEU A 163 -20.08 -5.32 0.20
CA LEU A 163 -20.16 -4.35 -0.90
C LEU A 163 -18.87 -4.26 -1.73
N VAL A 164 -17.71 -4.22 -1.08
CA VAL A 164 -16.40 -4.03 -1.74
C VAL A 164 -15.55 -5.29 -1.82
N CYS A 165 -16.13 -6.46 -1.52
CA CYS A 165 -15.45 -7.76 -1.60
C CYS A 165 -16.21 -8.78 -2.47
N GLY A 166 -16.91 -8.28 -3.50
CA GLY A 166 -17.54 -9.12 -4.53
C GLY A 166 -19.03 -9.39 -4.33
N GLY A 167 -19.68 -8.86 -3.29
CA GLY A 167 -21.10 -9.07 -3.01
C GLY A 167 -22.05 -8.20 -3.82
N SER A 168 -21.56 -7.20 -4.55
CA SER A 168 -22.38 -6.25 -5.30
C SER A 168 -22.04 -6.23 -6.79
N ALA A 169 -23.06 -6.08 -7.63
CA ALA A 169 -22.87 -5.82 -9.05
C ALA A 169 -22.23 -4.45 -9.33
N ARG A 170 -22.36 -3.53 -8.36
CA ARG A 170 -21.82 -2.16 -8.45
C ARG A 170 -20.35 -2.04 -8.08
N TYR A 171 -19.71 -3.10 -7.60
CA TYR A 171 -18.29 -3.09 -7.25
C TYR A 171 -17.67 -4.44 -7.60
N GLN A 172 -17.30 -4.59 -8.88
CA GLN A 172 -16.89 -5.88 -9.41
C GLN A 172 -15.94 -5.71 -10.61
N ILE A 173 -15.24 -6.79 -10.94
CA ILE A 173 -14.43 -6.90 -12.15
C ILE A 173 -15.15 -7.81 -13.13
N TYR A 174 -15.38 -7.33 -14.36
CA TYR A 174 -16.07 -8.06 -15.40
C TYR A 174 -15.20 -8.28 -16.63
N ARG A 175 -15.34 -9.46 -17.25
CA ARG A 175 -14.62 -9.84 -18.47
C ARG A 175 -15.37 -9.38 -19.72
N THR A 176 -14.64 -8.95 -20.73
CA THR A 176 -15.15 -8.62 -22.07
C THR A 176 -14.98 -9.79 -23.03
N SER A 177 -15.57 -9.73 -24.25
CA SER A 177 -15.50 -10.84 -25.22
C SER A 177 -14.11 -11.13 -25.76
N ASP A 178 -13.17 -10.19 -25.65
CA ASP A 178 -11.76 -10.27 -26.07
C ASP A 178 -10.81 -10.51 -24.91
N ASP A 179 -11.29 -11.12 -23.82
CA ASP A 179 -10.51 -11.53 -22.66
C ASP A 179 -9.83 -10.36 -21.91
N ARG A 180 -10.34 -9.15 -22.07
CA ARG A 180 -9.94 -8.00 -21.25
C ARG A 180 -10.91 -7.86 -20.07
N TYR A 181 -10.54 -6.99 -19.12
CA TYR A 181 -11.33 -6.78 -17.90
C TYR A 181 -11.66 -5.31 -17.70
N LEU A 182 -12.86 -5.07 -17.18
CA LEU A 182 -13.35 -3.77 -16.73
C LEU A 182 -13.56 -3.80 -15.20
N SER A 183 -13.03 -2.83 -14.50
CA SER A 183 -13.42 -2.53 -13.12
C SER A 183 -14.68 -1.66 -13.18
N VAL A 184 -15.74 -2.08 -12.53
CA VAL A 184 -17.05 -1.42 -12.50
C VAL A 184 -17.36 -1.03 -11.08
N ALA A 185 -17.47 0.28 -10.80
CA ALA A 185 -17.63 0.81 -9.45
C ALA A 185 -18.69 1.95 -9.33
N PRO A 186 -19.85 1.90 -10.00
CA PRO A 186 -20.93 2.89 -9.90
C PRO A 186 -21.74 2.68 -8.61
N LEU A 187 -21.14 2.96 -7.44
CA LEU A 187 -21.74 2.71 -6.14
C LEU A 187 -23.01 3.54 -5.91
N GLU A 188 -22.99 4.81 -6.30
CA GLU A 188 -24.13 5.71 -6.14
C GLU A 188 -25.20 5.44 -7.20
N GLU A 189 -26.47 5.57 -6.81
CA GLU A 189 -27.63 5.29 -7.67
C GLU A 189 -27.62 6.05 -9.00
N ARG A 190 -27.15 7.30 -8.98
CA ARG A 190 -27.05 8.11 -10.22
C ARG A 190 -26.06 7.49 -11.22
N PHE A 191 -24.92 6.99 -10.78
CA PHE A 191 -23.93 6.37 -11.65
C PHE A 191 -24.35 4.96 -12.07
N TRP A 192 -24.98 4.20 -11.15
CA TRP A 192 -25.55 2.90 -11.47
C TRP A 192 -26.60 2.99 -12.57
N LYS A 193 -27.50 3.96 -12.48
CA LYS A 193 -28.50 4.20 -13.53
C LYS A 193 -27.83 4.51 -14.88
N VAL A 194 -26.88 5.45 -14.93
CA VAL A 194 -26.15 5.81 -16.17
C VAL A 194 -25.42 4.61 -16.73
N PHE A 195 -24.76 3.80 -15.90
CA PHE A 195 -24.09 2.58 -16.31
C PHE A 195 -25.07 1.56 -16.90
N CYS A 196 -26.15 1.26 -16.18
CA CYS A 196 -27.18 0.32 -16.66
C CYS A 196 -27.83 0.74 -17.98
N ASP A 197 -28.10 2.04 -18.13
CA ASP A 197 -28.65 2.60 -19.37
C ASP A 197 -27.62 2.48 -20.52
N ALA A 198 -26.35 2.74 -20.24
CA ALA A 198 -25.29 2.65 -21.23
C ALA A 198 -25.09 1.22 -21.76
N ILE A 199 -25.20 0.20 -20.90
CA ILE A 199 -25.03 -1.20 -21.31
C ILE A 199 -26.34 -1.87 -21.74
N ASP A 200 -27.48 -1.14 -21.84
CA ASP A 200 -28.82 -1.68 -22.07
C ASP A 200 -29.20 -2.81 -21.11
N LEU A 201 -28.91 -2.64 -19.82
CA LEU A 201 -29.30 -3.62 -18.81
C LEU A 201 -30.83 -3.57 -18.61
N PRO A 202 -31.54 -4.71 -18.69
CA PRO A 202 -32.99 -4.74 -18.46
C PRO A 202 -33.35 -4.24 -17.05
N MET A 203 -34.47 -3.53 -16.92
CA MET A 203 -34.94 -3.01 -15.63
C MET A 203 -35.10 -4.09 -14.57
N SER A 204 -35.50 -5.31 -14.99
CA SER A 204 -35.63 -6.48 -14.10
C SER A 204 -34.33 -6.94 -13.45
N ASP A 205 -33.17 -6.52 -13.99
CA ASP A 205 -31.85 -6.97 -13.57
C ASP A 205 -31.06 -5.86 -12.85
N ARG A 206 -31.69 -4.68 -12.63
CA ARG A 206 -31.06 -3.50 -12.01
C ARG A 206 -31.21 -3.43 -10.49
N ASP A 207 -32.14 -4.22 -9.91
CA ASP A 207 -32.33 -4.29 -8.44
C ASP A 207 -31.28 -5.20 -7.81
N ASP A 208 -30.09 -4.65 -7.69
CA ASP A 208 -28.92 -5.35 -7.10
C ASP A 208 -28.99 -5.43 -5.56
N ALA A 209 -29.79 -4.62 -4.92
CA ALA A 209 -30.01 -4.69 -3.46
C ALA A 209 -30.81 -5.94 -3.07
N SER A 210 -31.89 -6.25 -3.79
CA SER A 210 -32.72 -7.42 -3.52
C SER A 210 -32.17 -8.70 -4.20
N HIS A 211 -31.50 -8.55 -5.32
CA HIS A 211 -31.06 -9.68 -6.17
C HIS A 211 -29.62 -9.52 -6.66
N PRO A 212 -28.61 -9.41 -5.76
CA PRO A 212 -27.24 -9.08 -6.14
C PRO A 212 -26.63 -10.05 -7.15
N LYS A 213 -26.77 -11.36 -6.95
CA LYS A 213 -26.24 -12.39 -7.87
C LYS A 213 -26.86 -12.31 -9.27
N ARG A 214 -28.15 -12.10 -9.35
CA ARG A 214 -28.84 -11.94 -10.63
C ARG A 214 -28.32 -10.73 -11.39
N SER A 215 -28.18 -9.60 -10.73
CA SER A 215 -27.63 -8.39 -11.32
C SER A 215 -26.16 -8.59 -11.76
N GLN A 216 -25.33 -9.26 -10.95
CA GLN A 216 -23.95 -9.60 -11.32
C GLN A 216 -23.88 -10.45 -12.59
N GLU A 217 -24.66 -11.53 -12.66
CA GLU A 217 -24.72 -12.42 -13.81
C GLU A 217 -25.20 -11.70 -15.08
N ALA A 218 -26.22 -10.84 -14.96
CA ALA A 218 -26.74 -10.06 -16.06
C ALA A 218 -25.72 -9.05 -16.60
N VAL A 219 -25.03 -8.32 -15.72
CA VAL A 219 -23.93 -7.40 -16.10
C VAL A 219 -22.77 -8.18 -16.73
N ALA A 220 -22.35 -9.29 -16.13
CA ALA A 220 -21.28 -10.14 -16.65
C ALA A 220 -21.60 -10.62 -18.09
N LYS A 221 -22.80 -11.15 -18.31
CA LYS A 221 -23.27 -11.58 -19.63
C LYS A 221 -23.27 -10.44 -20.63
N ARG A 222 -23.71 -9.24 -20.22
CA ARG A 222 -23.79 -8.10 -21.10
C ARG A 222 -22.40 -7.61 -21.50
N LEU A 223 -21.47 -7.47 -20.54
CA LEU A 223 -20.10 -7.03 -20.80
C LEU A 223 -19.29 -8.05 -21.61
N ALA A 224 -19.51 -9.34 -21.40
CA ALA A 224 -18.89 -10.41 -22.18
C ALA A 224 -19.39 -10.49 -23.64
N SER A 225 -20.45 -9.77 -24.02
CA SER A 225 -21.01 -9.81 -25.39
C SER A 225 -20.25 -9.00 -26.42
N MET A 226 -19.38 -8.06 -25.98
CA MET A 226 -18.66 -7.14 -26.86
C MET A 226 -17.20 -6.97 -26.40
N PRO A 227 -16.30 -6.60 -27.32
CA PRO A 227 -14.89 -6.35 -26.98
C PRO A 227 -14.70 -5.06 -26.20
N LEU A 228 -13.56 -4.93 -25.52
CA LEU A 228 -13.20 -3.78 -24.71
C LEU A 228 -13.37 -2.45 -25.45
N ALA A 229 -12.89 -2.38 -26.70
CA ALA A 229 -12.93 -1.15 -27.49
C ALA A 229 -14.37 -0.61 -27.69
N HIS A 230 -15.34 -1.51 -27.84
CA HIS A 230 -16.77 -1.14 -27.91
C HIS A 230 -17.23 -0.44 -26.63
N TRP A 231 -16.90 -1.04 -25.47
CA TRP A 231 -17.32 -0.49 -24.18
C TRP A 231 -16.66 0.84 -23.86
N LEU A 232 -15.37 1.00 -24.15
CA LEU A 232 -14.67 2.27 -23.94
C LEU A 232 -15.26 3.39 -24.78
N ALA A 233 -15.57 3.14 -26.06
CA ALA A 233 -16.23 4.12 -26.92
C ALA A 233 -17.65 4.46 -26.41
N LEU A 234 -18.39 3.46 -25.92
CA LEU A 234 -19.74 3.66 -25.37
C LEU A 234 -19.76 4.47 -24.08
N PHE A 235 -18.73 4.32 -23.24
CA PHE A 235 -18.60 4.99 -21.95
C PHE A 235 -17.98 6.38 -22.05
N GLU A 236 -17.40 6.74 -23.19
CA GLU A 236 -16.76 8.04 -23.36
C GLU A 236 -17.72 9.19 -23.04
N GLY A 237 -17.28 10.11 -22.20
CA GLY A 237 -18.05 11.28 -21.75
C GLY A 237 -19.22 10.96 -20.81
N LYS A 238 -19.35 9.74 -20.31
CA LYS A 238 -20.41 9.35 -19.36
C LYS A 238 -19.84 9.05 -17.97
N ASP A 239 -20.57 9.44 -16.95
CA ASP A 239 -20.24 9.18 -15.54
C ASP A 239 -20.66 7.74 -15.13
N VAL A 240 -19.96 6.74 -15.66
CA VAL A 240 -20.27 5.31 -15.44
C VAL A 240 -19.38 4.63 -14.39
N CYS A 241 -18.38 5.31 -13.86
CA CYS A 241 -17.40 4.76 -12.91
C CYS A 241 -16.80 3.43 -13.37
N VAL A 242 -16.41 3.34 -14.63
CA VAL A 242 -15.81 2.14 -15.25
C VAL A 242 -14.42 2.47 -15.76
N GLN A 243 -13.47 1.57 -15.51
CA GLN A 243 -12.10 1.67 -16.03
C GLN A 243 -11.61 0.32 -16.54
N VAL A 244 -10.74 0.35 -17.54
CA VAL A 244 -10.04 -0.86 -17.99
C VAL A 244 -9.03 -1.31 -16.94
N VAL A 245 -8.91 -2.62 -16.73
CA VAL A 245 -7.83 -3.20 -15.95
C VAL A 245 -6.59 -3.25 -16.83
N ASN A 246 -5.74 -2.24 -16.68
CA ASN A 246 -4.49 -2.11 -17.42
C ASN A 246 -3.44 -3.12 -16.94
N THR A 247 -2.62 -3.60 -17.85
CA THR A 247 -1.33 -4.19 -17.49
C THR A 247 -0.40 -3.12 -16.94
N VAL A 248 0.66 -3.51 -16.21
CA VAL A 248 1.67 -2.56 -15.69
C VAL A 248 2.33 -1.78 -16.84
N SER A 249 2.53 -2.41 -18.00
CA SER A 249 3.08 -1.75 -19.19
C SER A 249 2.15 -0.68 -19.75
N GLU A 250 0.85 -0.97 -19.84
CA GLU A 250 -0.17 0.00 -20.27
C GLU A 250 -0.29 1.16 -19.28
N ALA A 251 -0.35 0.85 -17.97
CA ALA A 251 -0.40 1.88 -16.93
C ALA A 251 0.82 2.83 -16.98
N ARG A 252 2.02 2.29 -17.25
CA ARG A 252 3.22 3.12 -17.41
C ARG A 252 3.15 4.09 -18.60
N GLN A 253 2.38 3.73 -19.64
CA GLN A 253 2.20 4.52 -20.87
C GLN A 253 0.92 5.36 -20.85
N ASP A 254 0.15 5.30 -19.76
CA ASP A 254 -1.10 6.03 -19.62
C ASP A 254 -0.84 7.55 -19.70
N PRO A 255 -1.53 8.26 -20.62
CA PRO A 255 -1.36 9.70 -20.82
C PRO A 255 -1.57 10.52 -19.54
N HIS A 256 -2.50 10.11 -18.68
CA HIS A 256 -2.75 10.77 -17.40
C HIS A 256 -1.53 10.76 -16.47
N PHE A 257 -0.87 9.60 -16.35
CA PHE A 257 0.33 9.47 -15.51
C PHE A 257 1.55 10.15 -16.13
N ALA A 258 1.64 10.16 -17.46
CA ALA A 258 2.68 10.87 -18.20
C ALA A 258 2.55 12.40 -17.99
N ASP A 259 1.35 12.96 -18.19
CA ASP A 259 1.07 14.40 -17.99
C ASP A 259 1.35 14.85 -16.55
N ARG A 260 1.16 13.97 -15.57
CA ARG A 260 1.49 14.22 -14.16
C ARG A 260 2.97 14.05 -13.82
N GLY A 261 3.83 13.75 -14.77
CA GLY A 261 5.29 13.63 -14.61
C GLY A 261 5.73 12.50 -13.68
N LEU A 262 4.92 11.44 -13.51
CA LEU A 262 5.19 10.41 -12.49
C LEU A 262 6.43 9.58 -12.79
N PHE A 263 6.85 9.48 -14.06
CA PHE A 263 7.95 8.62 -14.51
C PHE A 263 9.14 9.41 -15.08
N GLU A 264 9.23 10.72 -14.82
CA GLU A 264 10.27 11.60 -15.38
C GLU A 264 11.61 11.52 -14.65
N HIS A 265 11.61 11.08 -13.40
CA HIS A 265 12.84 10.89 -12.64
C HIS A 265 13.59 9.65 -13.10
N ARG A 266 14.90 9.75 -13.16
CA ARG A 266 15.80 8.67 -13.56
C ARG A 266 16.93 8.48 -12.54
N ILE A 267 17.44 7.25 -12.50
CA ILE A 267 18.56 6.87 -11.64
C ILE A 267 19.70 6.40 -12.57
N ALA A 268 20.87 7.00 -12.41
CA ALA A 268 22.07 6.57 -13.12
C ALA A 268 22.56 5.22 -12.57
N THR A 269 22.96 4.34 -13.46
CA THR A 269 23.56 3.03 -13.16
C THR A 269 24.84 2.86 -13.97
N ASP A 270 25.64 1.87 -13.66
CA ASP A 270 26.89 1.61 -14.40
C ASP A 270 26.63 1.27 -15.87
N ASN A 271 25.43 0.80 -16.23
CA ASN A 271 25.06 0.39 -17.59
C ASN A 271 24.03 1.35 -18.24
N GLY A 272 23.92 2.60 -17.76
CA GLY A 272 22.99 3.57 -18.31
C GLY A 272 22.06 4.18 -17.23
N SER A 273 20.76 4.31 -17.50
CA SER A 273 19.83 4.86 -16.53
C SER A 273 18.51 4.09 -16.47
N LEU A 274 17.93 3.99 -15.28
CA LEU A 274 16.63 3.40 -15.02
C LEU A 274 15.61 4.48 -14.66
N GLY A 275 14.33 4.26 -14.96
CA GLY A 275 13.25 5.07 -14.41
C GLY A 275 13.21 4.92 -12.89
N ALA A 276 13.15 6.03 -12.17
CA ALA A 276 12.89 6.01 -10.74
C ALA A 276 11.42 5.73 -10.49
N LEU A 277 11.11 5.06 -9.38
CA LEU A 277 9.73 4.88 -8.93
C LEU A 277 9.14 6.23 -8.50
N PRO A 278 7.87 6.50 -8.79
CA PRO A 278 7.18 7.68 -8.28
C PRO A 278 7.20 7.70 -6.73
N VAL A 279 7.41 8.87 -6.17
CA VAL A 279 7.34 9.06 -4.71
C VAL A 279 5.94 9.53 -4.35
N PRO A 280 5.25 8.91 -3.36
CA PRO A 280 3.86 9.23 -3.00
C PRO A 280 3.76 10.50 -2.13
N ILE A 281 4.30 11.61 -2.61
CA ILE A 281 4.23 12.93 -1.97
C ILE A 281 3.70 13.96 -2.95
N ALA A 282 3.15 15.05 -2.43
CA ALA A 282 2.65 16.16 -3.25
C ALA A 282 3.76 16.74 -4.14
N SER A 283 3.39 17.25 -5.30
CA SER A 283 4.34 17.79 -6.29
C SER A 283 5.21 18.92 -5.73
N CYS A 284 4.65 19.76 -4.84
CA CYS A 284 5.39 20.85 -4.17
C CYS A 284 6.54 20.38 -3.27
N PHE A 285 6.59 19.09 -2.90
CA PHE A 285 7.66 18.48 -2.12
C PHE A 285 8.57 17.58 -2.95
N ARG A 286 8.31 17.46 -4.25
CA ARG A 286 9.17 16.69 -5.16
C ARG A 286 10.29 17.56 -5.68
N ASP A 287 11.46 16.95 -5.81
CA ASP A 287 12.53 17.58 -6.59
C ASP A 287 12.10 17.72 -8.06
N PRO A 288 12.62 18.69 -8.80
CA PRO A 288 12.46 18.76 -10.24
C PRO A 288 12.90 17.45 -10.93
N PRO A 289 12.28 17.08 -12.08
CA PRO A 289 12.70 15.93 -12.85
C PRO A 289 14.21 15.97 -13.16
N GLY A 290 14.87 14.83 -13.11
CA GLY A 290 16.29 14.77 -13.36
C GLY A 290 16.90 13.38 -13.17
N LEU A 291 18.19 13.31 -13.48
CA LEU A 291 19.02 12.13 -13.27
C LEU A 291 19.71 12.25 -11.90
N LYS A 292 19.53 11.24 -11.05
CA LYS A 292 20.23 11.13 -9.76
C LYS A 292 21.12 9.90 -9.76
N ASP A 293 22.27 10.00 -9.11
CA ASP A 293 23.15 8.85 -8.94
C ASP A 293 22.51 7.81 -8.01
N TYR A 294 22.67 6.54 -8.36
CA TYR A 294 22.36 5.44 -7.44
C TYR A 294 23.34 5.48 -6.26
N PRO A 295 22.88 5.36 -5.00
CA PRO A 295 23.77 5.35 -3.85
C PRO A 295 24.73 4.17 -3.91
N ARG A 296 26.01 4.45 -4.17
CA ARG A 296 27.07 3.42 -4.19
C ARG A 296 27.42 3.05 -2.75
N ARG A 297 27.77 1.78 -2.52
CA ARG A 297 28.37 1.37 -1.25
C ARG A 297 29.73 2.05 -1.10
N HIS A 298 29.88 2.89 -0.10
CA HIS A 298 31.20 3.29 0.34
C HIS A 298 31.77 2.14 1.17
N HIS A 299 32.74 1.40 0.60
CA HIS A 299 33.59 0.55 1.41
C HIS A 299 34.48 1.48 2.25
N LYS A 300 34.60 1.20 3.56
CA LYS A 300 35.70 1.82 4.33
C LYS A 300 36.98 1.50 3.58
N GLU A 301 37.68 2.52 3.07
CA GLU A 301 39.09 2.35 2.78
C GLU A 301 39.74 1.93 4.08
N SER A 302 40.38 0.76 4.07
CA SER A 302 41.20 0.28 5.17
C SER A 302 42.28 1.35 5.43
N ALA A 303 42.10 2.08 6.54
CA ALA A 303 43.11 2.99 7.07
C ALA A 303 44.23 2.19 7.73
#